data_1ecd13e5fbfdac89aa17eb04222cf7ba
#
_entry.id   1ecd13e5fbfdac89aa17eb04222cf7ba
#
_cell.length_a   1.000
_cell.length_b   1.000
_cell.length_c   1.000
_cell.angle_alpha   90.00
_cell.angle_beta   90.00
_cell.angle_gamma   90.00
#
_symmetry.space_group_name_H-M   'P 1'
#
loop_
_entity.id
_entity.type
_entity.pdbx_description
1 polymer ?
#
loop_
_entity_poly.entity_id
_entity_poly.type
_entity_poly.pdbx_seq_one_letter_code
_entity_poly.pdbx_strand_id
1 'polypeptide(L)'
;NSPYLFVFNTVGKALSMYKILKDVKEGSTVFYLSSDLCTEHKKTVIRKVKAMLDQGQECYLVSTQCIEAGVDIDFPTGVREYAPLSSIIQTAGRINRNGKRYGEFVIFMLKDTNVYGFPSSAYYTEACRTRALAERHQELNLNDIELMDEYYSELYGQDTSTGADRSEIREACKKLDVKKMCDEYKLIDSTGQCTVIVPYAAKREEFESLLKTIRAQDYCITRKQMALCPDFRVNRYMNGKKAE
;
A
#
# COMPACT_ATOMS: atom_id res chain seq x y z
N ASN A 1 6.77 2.07 27.33
CA ASN A 1 6.14 1.18 26.34
C ASN A 1 5.19 2.01 25.49
N SER A 2 5.54 2.22 24.22
CA SER A 2 4.81 3.06 23.27
C SER A 2 4.44 2.25 22.04
N PRO A 3 3.31 2.55 21.36
CA PRO A 3 2.99 1.94 20.07
C PRO A 3 3.95 2.40 18.96
N TYR A 4 4.29 1.47 18.04
CA TYR A 4 5.17 1.75 16.90
C TYR A 4 4.54 1.32 15.59
N LEU A 5 4.68 2.18 14.58
CA LEU A 5 4.37 1.87 13.19
C LEU A 5 5.68 1.67 12.40
N PHE A 6 5.84 0.52 11.77
CA PHE A 6 6.93 0.23 10.84
C PHE A 6 6.40 0.09 9.42
N VAL A 7 6.95 0.83 8.46
CA VAL A 7 6.51 0.76 7.07
C VAL A 7 7.67 0.45 6.13
N PHE A 8 7.50 -0.59 5.34
CA PHE A 8 8.49 -1.09 4.39
C PHE A 8 7.99 -0.98 2.95
N ASN A 9 8.91 -0.93 2.00
CA ASN A 9 8.60 -0.79 0.59
C ASN A 9 8.09 -2.08 -0.05
N THR A 10 8.44 -3.25 0.50
CA THR A 10 8.05 -4.54 -0.06
C THR A 10 7.42 -5.46 0.98
N VAL A 11 6.55 -6.35 0.51
CA VAL A 11 5.88 -7.37 1.34
C VAL A 11 6.91 -8.27 2.04
N GLY A 12 7.97 -8.67 1.33
CA GLY A 12 9.01 -9.54 1.89
C GLY A 12 9.74 -8.92 3.08
N LYS A 13 10.15 -7.64 2.97
CA LYS A 13 10.81 -6.91 4.07
C LYS A 13 9.87 -6.72 5.26
N ALA A 14 8.63 -6.33 5.01
CA ALA A 14 7.62 -6.18 6.05
C ALA A 14 7.38 -7.51 6.79
N LEU A 15 7.24 -8.62 6.06
CA LEU A 15 7.06 -9.94 6.65
C LEU A 15 8.27 -10.39 7.47
N SER A 16 9.49 -10.12 7.00
CA SER A 16 10.72 -10.42 7.74
C SER A 16 10.77 -9.65 9.06
N MET A 17 10.50 -8.34 9.04
CA MET A 17 10.46 -7.52 10.25
C MET A 17 9.35 -7.96 11.21
N TYR A 18 8.17 -8.31 10.71
CA TYR A 18 7.08 -8.86 11.52
C TYR A 18 7.51 -10.12 12.28
N LYS A 19 8.22 -11.04 11.62
CA LYS A 19 8.74 -12.27 12.27
C LYS A 19 9.75 -11.92 13.34
N ILE A 20 10.73 -11.08 13.03
CA ILE A 20 11.74 -10.63 13.98
C ILE A 20 11.10 -10.00 15.23
N LEU A 21 10.13 -9.10 15.04
CA LEU A 21 9.46 -8.47 16.18
C LEU A 21 8.66 -9.46 17.03
N LYS A 22 8.04 -10.45 16.41
CA LYS A 22 7.36 -11.53 17.16
C LYS A 22 8.30 -12.34 18.03
N ASP A 23 9.51 -12.60 17.53
CA ASP A 23 10.52 -13.38 18.24
C ASP A 23 11.20 -12.57 19.37
N VAL A 24 11.46 -11.27 19.13
CA VAL A 24 12.19 -10.40 20.06
C VAL A 24 11.28 -9.78 21.14
N LYS A 25 10.02 -9.53 20.80
CA LYS A 25 9.04 -8.86 21.67
C LYS A 25 8.04 -9.86 22.25
N GLU A 26 8.54 -10.84 22.99
CA GLU A 26 7.70 -11.80 23.71
C GLU A 26 6.69 -11.07 24.60
N GLY A 27 5.42 -11.47 24.52
CA GLY A 27 4.31 -10.86 25.29
C GLY A 27 3.75 -9.57 24.69
N SER A 28 4.39 -8.96 23.68
CA SER A 28 3.84 -7.77 23.01
C SER A 28 2.96 -8.14 21.81
N THR A 29 1.97 -7.30 21.53
CA THR A 29 1.07 -7.51 20.39
C THR A 29 1.69 -6.95 19.12
N VAL A 30 2.04 -7.83 18.19
CA VAL A 30 2.60 -7.47 16.88
C VAL A 30 1.57 -7.78 15.79
N PHE A 31 1.26 -6.78 14.98
CA PHE A 31 0.35 -6.87 13.84
C PHE A 31 1.10 -6.77 12.53
N TYR A 32 0.55 -7.41 11.50
CA TYR A 32 1.02 -7.33 10.13
C TYR A 32 -0.09 -6.84 9.21
N LEU A 33 0.22 -5.90 8.31
CA LEU A 33 -0.73 -5.33 7.36
C LEU A 33 -0.06 -5.12 6.00
N SER A 34 -0.52 -5.82 4.97
CA SER A 34 0.01 -5.65 3.61
C SER A 34 -1.03 -5.97 2.54
N SER A 35 -0.66 -5.82 1.28
CA SER A 35 -1.55 -6.08 0.14
C SER A 35 -1.91 -7.55 -0.03
N ASP A 36 -1.12 -8.47 0.49
CA ASP A 36 -1.34 -9.93 0.43
C ASP A 36 -2.41 -10.44 1.42
N LEU A 37 -2.85 -9.62 2.35
CA LEU A 37 -3.97 -9.96 3.21
C LEU A 37 -5.31 -9.71 2.50
N CYS A 38 -6.28 -10.61 2.71
CA CYS A 38 -7.65 -10.37 2.25
C CYS A 38 -8.29 -9.16 2.97
N THR A 39 -9.29 -8.56 2.32
CA THR A 39 -9.91 -7.32 2.81
C THR A 39 -10.45 -7.43 4.24
N GLU A 40 -11.09 -8.54 4.58
CA GLU A 40 -11.66 -8.73 5.94
C GLU A 40 -10.57 -8.91 6.99
N HIS A 41 -9.44 -9.55 6.61
CA HIS A 41 -8.28 -9.61 7.50
C HIS A 41 -7.70 -8.22 7.75
N LYS A 42 -7.50 -7.42 6.70
CA LYS A 42 -7.04 -6.02 6.83
C LYS A 42 -7.93 -5.21 7.77
N LYS A 43 -9.25 -5.27 7.59
CA LYS A 43 -10.21 -4.58 8.46
C LYS A 43 -10.11 -5.04 9.92
N THR A 44 -9.93 -6.34 10.13
CA THR A 44 -9.79 -6.92 11.47
C THR A 44 -8.52 -6.43 12.15
N VAL A 45 -7.39 -6.42 11.44
CA VAL A 45 -6.11 -5.89 11.94
C VAL A 45 -6.26 -4.41 12.28
N ILE A 46 -6.77 -3.59 11.37
CA ILE A 46 -6.95 -2.14 11.57
C ILE A 46 -7.83 -1.87 12.80
N ARG A 47 -8.95 -2.60 12.95
CA ARG A 47 -9.84 -2.45 14.11
C ARG A 47 -9.14 -2.78 15.43
N LYS A 48 -8.37 -3.87 15.48
CA LYS A 48 -7.61 -4.26 16.66
C LYS A 48 -6.53 -3.25 17.01
N VAL A 49 -5.75 -2.81 16.02
CA VAL A 49 -4.73 -1.78 16.22
C VAL A 49 -5.36 -0.50 16.76
N LYS A 50 -6.44 -0.03 16.13
CA LYS A 50 -7.14 1.18 16.60
C LYS A 50 -7.61 1.07 18.03
N ALA A 51 -8.22 -0.04 18.42
CA ALA A 51 -8.66 -0.27 19.80
C ALA A 51 -7.49 -0.21 20.79
N MET A 52 -6.33 -0.76 20.46
CA MET A 52 -5.13 -0.70 21.33
C MET A 52 -4.57 0.73 21.43
N LEU A 53 -4.52 1.46 20.30
CA LEU A 53 -4.10 2.85 20.29
C LEU A 53 -5.01 3.75 21.12
N ASP A 54 -6.32 3.57 21.02
CA ASP A 54 -7.34 4.31 21.79
C ASP A 54 -7.23 4.04 23.31
N GLN A 55 -6.77 2.84 23.68
CA GLN A 55 -6.54 2.42 25.07
C GLN A 55 -5.12 2.77 25.57
N GLY A 56 -4.27 3.36 24.73
CA GLY A 56 -2.88 3.65 25.07
C GLY A 56 -2.01 2.40 25.30
N GLN A 57 -2.41 1.25 24.74
CA GLN A 57 -1.70 0.00 24.91
C GLN A 57 -0.53 -0.12 23.94
N GLU A 58 0.55 -0.75 24.38
CA GLU A 58 1.70 -1.04 23.52
C GLU A 58 1.31 -2.03 22.41
N CYS A 59 1.59 -1.63 21.17
CA CYS A 59 1.47 -2.51 20.01
C CYS A 59 2.46 -2.13 18.92
N TYR A 60 2.78 -3.08 18.08
CA TYR A 60 3.66 -2.92 16.93
C TYR A 60 2.88 -3.25 15.66
N LEU A 61 2.78 -2.30 14.73
CA LEU A 61 2.22 -2.55 13.41
C LEU A 61 3.31 -2.53 12.37
N VAL A 62 3.54 -3.65 11.71
CA VAL A 62 4.42 -3.73 10.54
C VAL A 62 3.57 -3.73 9.27
N SER A 63 3.81 -2.78 8.39
CA SER A 63 3.01 -2.57 7.20
C SER A 63 3.83 -2.34 5.94
N THR A 64 3.17 -2.39 4.80
CA THR A 64 3.62 -1.83 3.53
C THR A 64 2.88 -0.51 3.25
N GLN A 65 3.03 0.06 2.05
CA GLN A 65 2.34 1.30 1.64
C GLN A 65 0.82 1.25 1.77
N CYS A 66 0.22 0.10 2.00
CA CYS A 66 -1.23 -0.01 2.18
C CYS A 66 -1.76 0.76 3.40
N ILE A 67 -0.89 1.23 4.29
CA ILE A 67 -1.24 2.09 5.43
C ILE A 67 -1.36 3.57 5.04
N GLU A 68 -0.75 3.98 3.95
CA GLU A 68 -0.62 5.38 3.53
C GLU A 68 -1.97 5.99 3.13
N ALA A 69 -2.86 5.19 2.53
CA ALA A 69 -4.16 5.65 2.09
C ALA A 69 -5.32 4.85 2.72
N GLY A 70 -6.41 5.56 3.06
CA GLY A 70 -7.67 4.93 3.47
C GLY A 70 -7.69 4.30 4.87
N VAL A 71 -6.66 4.50 5.69
CA VAL A 71 -6.57 3.95 7.05
C VAL A 71 -6.54 5.08 8.06
N ASP A 72 -7.51 5.08 8.99
CA ASP A 72 -7.63 6.07 10.06
C ASP A 72 -7.01 5.53 11.36
N ILE A 73 -5.70 5.77 11.52
CA ILE A 73 -4.91 5.42 12.71
C ILE A 73 -3.95 6.54 13.06
N ASP A 74 -3.57 6.62 14.32
CA ASP A 74 -2.74 7.67 14.89
C ASP A 74 -1.69 7.10 15.85
N PHE A 75 -0.48 6.86 15.35
CA PHE A 75 0.64 6.35 16.15
C PHE A 75 1.45 7.51 16.76
N PRO A 76 2.06 7.30 17.94
CA PRO A 76 3.04 8.24 18.50
C PRO A 76 4.39 8.19 17.79
N THR A 77 4.81 7.00 17.32
CA THR A 77 6.13 6.78 16.72
C THR A 77 6.00 5.99 15.43
N GLY A 78 6.65 6.47 14.38
CA GLY A 78 6.73 5.82 13.07
C GLY A 78 8.15 5.64 12.60
N VAL A 79 8.39 4.50 11.97
CA VAL A 79 9.66 4.14 11.35
C VAL A 79 9.40 3.74 9.90
N ARG A 80 9.94 4.48 8.94
CA ARG A 80 9.68 4.31 7.51
C ARG A 80 10.96 3.98 6.77
N GLU A 81 10.94 2.89 6.01
CA GLU A 81 11.97 2.65 5.01
C GLU A 81 11.96 3.78 3.98
N TYR A 82 13.13 4.23 3.58
CA TYR A 82 13.33 5.29 2.61
C TYR A 82 12.51 5.08 1.31
N ALA A 83 11.84 6.12 0.84
CA ALA A 83 10.79 6.04 -0.17
C ALA A 83 10.66 7.36 -0.96
N PRO A 84 9.81 7.44 -2.00
CA PRO A 84 9.39 8.71 -2.57
C PRO A 84 8.86 9.68 -1.50
N LEU A 85 9.10 10.97 -1.68
CA LEU A 85 8.69 12.00 -0.72
C LEU A 85 7.18 11.98 -0.45
N SER A 86 6.38 11.76 -1.48
CA SER A 86 4.92 11.61 -1.37
C SER A 86 4.51 10.47 -0.41
N SER A 87 5.19 9.34 -0.48
CA SER A 87 4.98 8.18 0.37
C SER A 87 5.44 8.43 1.82
N ILE A 88 6.57 9.12 1.98
CA ILE A 88 7.09 9.56 3.28
C ILE A 88 6.06 10.46 3.98
N ILE A 89 5.55 11.49 3.28
CA ILE A 89 4.54 12.42 3.81
C ILE A 89 3.25 11.70 4.21
N GLN A 90 2.77 10.79 3.36
CA GLN A 90 1.56 10.01 3.65
C GLN A 90 1.71 9.13 4.88
N THR A 91 2.90 8.54 5.08
CA THR A 91 3.22 7.78 6.29
C THR A 91 3.35 8.70 7.51
N ALA A 92 4.05 9.83 7.39
CA ALA A 92 4.17 10.83 8.45
C ALA A 92 2.80 11.34 8.91
N GLY A 93 1.84 11.49 7.99
CA GLY A 93 0.44 11.81 8.31
C GLY A 93 -0.32 10.73 9.10
N ARG A 94 0.31 9.62 9.48
CA ARG A 94 -0.21 8.62 10.43
C ARG A 94 0.43 8.75 11.81
N ILE A 95 1.34 9.67 11.98
CA ILE A 95 2.06 9.92 13.23
C ILE A 95 1.57 11.24 13.82
N ASN A 96 1.12 11.20 15.08
CA ASN A 96 0.50 12.35 15.75
C ASN A 96 -0.54 13.08 14.86
N ARG A 97 -1.31 12.31 14.11
CA ARG A 97 -2.30 12.80 13.14
C ARG A 97 -3.28 13.80 13.74
N ASN A 98 -3.66 13.61 14.99
CA ASN A 98 -4.62 14.44 15.69
C ASN A 98 -3.96 15.63 16.42
N GLY A 99 -2.65 15.81 16.34
CA GLY A 99 -1.92 16.91 16.98
C GLY A 99 -1.99 16.93 18.52
N LYS A 100 -2.32 15.80 19.15
CA LYS A 100 -2.59 15.75 20.60
C LYS A 100 -1.35 15.49 21.45
N ARG A 101 -0.23 15.14 20.84
CA ARG A 101 1.02 14.75 21.51
C ARG A 101 2.22 15.08 20.64
N TYR A 102 3.42 14.88 21.18
CA TYR A 102 4.61 14.87 20.34
C TYR A 102 4.67 13.56 19.55
N GLY A 103 4.95 13.65 18.26
CA GLY A 103 5.13 12.50 17.37
C GLY A 103 6.56 12.39 16.92
N GLU A 104 7.10 11.18 16.88
CA GLU A 104 8.43 10.88 16.38
C GLU A 104 8.34 10.10 15.07
N PHE A 105 9.06 10.55 14.05
CA PHE A 105 9.07 9.88 12.75
C PHE A 105 10.51 9.72 12.25
N VAL A 106 10.92 8.47 12.07
CA VAL A 106 12.28 8.10 11.68
C VAL A 106 12.27 7.49 10.28
N ILE A 107 13.12 8.01 9.41
CA ILE A 107 13.36 7.44 8.08
C ILE A 107 14.70 6.69 8.12
N PHE A 108 14.71 5.46 7.61
CA PHE A 108 15.91 4.64 7.56
C PHE A 108 16.14 4.08 6.16
N MET A 109 17.38 3.78 5.83
CA MET A 109 17.76 3.12 4.59
C MET A 109 18.47 1.80 4.93
N LEU A 110 18.03 0.72 4.30
CA LEU A 110 18.75 -0.55 4.39
C LEU A 110 20.01 -0.47 3.54
N LYS A 111 21.09 -1.07 4.03
CA LYS A 111 22.31 -1.27 3.24
C LYS A 111 21.96 -2.12 1.99
N ASP A 112 22.62 -1.84 0.88
CA ASP A 112 22.44 -2.57 -0.39
C ASP A 112 21.05 -2.45 -1.02
N THR A 113 20.32 -1.39 -0.71
CA THR A 113 19.04 -1.11 -1.37
C THR A 113 19.29 -0.67 -2.81
N ASN A 114 18.98 -1.56 -3.74
CA ASN A 114 18.98 -1.30 -5.19
C ASN A 114 17.54 -1.26 -5.73
N VAL A 115 17.36 -1.17 -7.04
CA VAL A 115 16.04 -1.13 -7.69
C VAL A 115 15.11 -2.28 -7.27
N TYR A 116 15.65 -3.46 -6.97
CA TYR A 116 14.87 -4.63 -6.51
C TYR A 116 14.37 -4.51 -5.06
N GLY A 117 14.90 -3.56 -4.30
CA GLY A 117 14.42 -3.23 -2.96
C GLY A 117 13.15 -2.38 -2.93
N PHE A 118 12.63 -2.00 -4.12
CA PHE A 118 11.44 -1.17 -4.29
C PHE A 118 10.33 -1.92 -5.05
N PRO A 119 9.06 -1.50 -4.93
CA PRO A 119 7.93 -2.16 -5.59
C PRO A 119 7.99 -2.12 -7.12
N SER A 120 8.60 -1.08 -7.69
CA SER A 120 8.75 -0.88 -9.13
C SER A 120 9.93 0.03 -9.44
N SER A 121 10.36 0.04 -10.71
CA SER A 121 11.40 0.96 -11.19
C SER A 121 10.97 2.43 -11.09
N ALA A 122 9.71 2.74 -11.38
CA ALA A 122 9.17 4.09 -11.23
C ALA A 122 9.27 4.57 -9.77
N TYR A 123 8.84 3.74 -8.82
CA TYR A 123 8.94 4.04 -7.40
C TYR A 123 10.39 4.26 -6.95
N TYR A 124 11.33 3.46 -7.47
CA TYR A 124 12.75 3.65 -7.22
C TYR A 124 13.27 4.99 -7.77
N THR A 125 12.88 5.34 -9.01
CA THR A 125 13.26 6.62 -9.62
C THR A 125 12.78 7.82 -8.81
N GLU A 126 11.53 7.77 -8.34
CA GLU A 126 10.98 8.81 -7.46
C GLU A 126 11.71 8.88 -6.11
N ALA A 127 12.09 7.75 -5.53
CA ALA A 127 12.90 7.71 -4.32
C ALA A 127 14.30 8.33 -4.57
N CYS A 128 14.92 8.09 -5.71
CA CYS A 128 16.20 8.72 -6.06
C CYS A 128 16.06 10.26 -6.16
N ARG A 129 14.94 10.78 -6.69
CA ARG A 129 14.66 12.23 -6.69
C ARG A 129 14.54 12.78 -5.27
N THR A 130 13.84 12.07 -4.38
CA THR A 130 13.76 12.45 -2.96
C THR A 130 15.15 12.54 -2.33
N ARG A 131 16.06 11.61 -2.69
CA ARG A 131 17.45 11.63 -2.21
C ARG A 131 18.20 12.85 -2.72
N ALA A 132 18.11 13.14 -4.01
CA ALA A 132 18.76 14.30 -4.60
C ALA A 132 18.26 15.61 -3.97
N LEU A 133 16.96 15.70 -3.66
CA LEU A 133 16.37 16.81 -2.94
C LEU A 133 16.97 16.94 -1.52
N ALA A 134 17.04 15.83 -0.79
CA ALA A 134 17.62 15.82 0.56
C ALA A 134 19.11 16.24 0.56
N GLU A 135 19.87 15.79 -0.43
CA GLU A 135 21.29 16.17 -0.59
C GLU A 135 21.47 17.67 -0.88
N ARG A 136 20.50 18.32 -1.57
CA ARG A 136 20.54 19.78 -1.85
C ARG A 136 20.17 20.62 -0.64
N HIS A 137 19.17 20.20 0.13
CA HIS A 137 18.61 21.01 1.22
C HIS A 137 19.19 20.70 2.60
N GLN A 138 20.07 19.70 2.75
CA GLN A 138 20.66 19.23 4.01
C GLN A 138 19.64 18.78 5.07
N GLU A 139 18.45 19.35 5.07
CA GLU A 139 17.33 19.02 5.94
C GLU A 139 16.02 19.07 5.15
N LEU A 140 15.18 18.04 5.30
CA LEU A 140 13.86 17.97 4.67
C LEU A 140 12.78 18.35 5.68
N ASN A 141 12.33 19.60 5.64
CA ASN A 141 11.15 20.00 6.38
C ASN A 141 9.89 19.59 5.60
N LEU A 142 9.19 18.54 6.07
CA LEU A 142 7.99 18.04 5.42
C LEU A 142 6.79 19.01 5.43
N ASN A 143 6.88 20.12 6.14
CA ASN A 143 5.86 21.19 6.14
C ASN A 143 6.25 22.37 5.22
N ASP A 144 7.38 22.29 4.56
CA ASP A 144 7.85 23.34 3.65
C ASP A 144 7.17 23.21 2.29
N ILE A 145 6.35 24.22 1.95
CA ILE A 145 5.59 24.26 0.70
C ILE A 145 6.53 24.44 -0.50
N GLU A 146 7.60 25.23 -0.36
CA GLU A 146 8.56 25.46 -1.45
C GLU A 146 9.32 24.18 -1.79
N LEU A 147 9.70 23.40 -0.78
CA LEU A 147 10.29 22.07 -0.95
C LEU A 147 9.34 21.11 -1.69
N MET A 148 8.05 21.16 -1.34
CA MET A 148 7.04 20.33 -2.02
C MET A 148 6.88 20.74 -3.48
N ASP A 149 6.82 22.05 -3.75
CA ASP A 149 6.68 22.60 -5.10
C ASP A 149 7.90 22.24 -5.97
N GLU A 150 9.11 22.33 -5.43
CA GLU A 150 10.33 21.85 -6.10
C GLU A 150 10.24 20.37 -6.46
N TYR A 151 9.88 19.52 -5.49
CA TYR A 151 9.76 18.08 -5.72
C TYR A 151 8.74 17.75 -6.80
N TYR A 152 7.55 18.32 -6.74
CA TYR A 152 6.51 18.02 -7.71
C TYR A 152 6.78 18.65 -9.08
N SER A 153 7.41 19.80 -9.13
CA SER A 153 7.86 20.42 -10.39
C SER A 153 8.92 19.56 -11.10
N GLU A 154 9.86 18.98 -10.37
CA GLU A 154 10.82 18.03 -10.91
C GLU A 154 10.16 16.71 -11.35
N LEU A 155 9.18 16.23 -10.58
CA LEU A 155 8.47 15.00 -10.87
C LEU A 155 7.64 15.11 -12.16
N TYR A 156 6.89 16.19 -12.30
CA TYR A 156 5.97 16.38 -13.42
C TYR A 156 6.59 17.16 -14.59
N GLY A 157 7.58 18.00 -14.33
CA GLY A 157 8.25 18.80 -15.38
C GLY A 157 9.08 17.97 -16.36
N GLN A 158 9.64 16.84 -15.91
CA GLN A 158 10.42 15.94 -16.77
C GLN A 158 9.57 14.96 -17.57
N ASP A 159 8.35 14.66 -17.13
CA ASP A 159 7.44 13.72 -17.81
C ASP A 159 6.83 14.25 -19.11
N THR A 160 7.03 15.53 -19.43
CA THR A 160 6.59 16.09 -20.72
C THR A 160 7.47 15.66 -21.90
N SER A 161 8.67 15.14 -21.65
CA SER A 161 9.65 14.78 -22.68
C SER A 161 9.83 13.28 -22.92
N THR A 162 9.40 12.42 -22.00
CA THR A 162 9.60 10.97 -22.09
C THR A 162 8.30 10.16 -22.05
N GLY A 163 7.17 10.82 -21.87
CA GLY A 163 5.86 10.16 -21.96
C GLY A 163 5.63 9.62 -23.36
N ALA A 164 5.39 8.32 -23.51
CA ALA A 164 4.81 7.78 -24.71
C ALA A 164 3.71 8.74 -25.20
N ASP A 165 3.75 9.08 -26.46
CA ASP A 165 2.89 10.08 -27.07
C ASP A 165 1.42 9.82 -26.68
N ARG A 166 0.91 10.61 -25.73
CA ARG A 166 -0.49 10.57 -25.29
C ARG A 166 -1.38 11.38 -26.22
N SER A 167 -1.00 11.51 -27.48
CA SER A 167 -1.74 12.23 -28.51
C SER A 167 -3.17 11.72 -28.61
N GLU A 168 -3.37 10.41 -28.51
CA GLU A 168 -4.69 9.79 -28.57
C GLU A 168 -5.58 10.16 -27.38
N ILE A 169 -5.02 10.22 -26.16
CA ILE A 169 -5.76 10.66 -24.97
C ILE A 169 -6.08 12.15 -25.10
N ARG A 170 -5.16 12.99 -25.56
CA ARG A 170 -5.40 14.43 -25.78
C ARG A 170 -6.48 14.67 -26.81
N GLU A 171 -6.50 13.92 -27.91
CA GLU A 171 -7.56 14.01 -28.91
C GLU A 171 -8.91 13.52 -28.39
N ALA A 172 -8.93 12.45 -27.59
CA ALA A 172 -10.14 11.98 -26.93
C ALA A 172 -10.68 13.03 -25.94
N CYS A 173 -9.80 13.69 -25.18
CA CYS A 173 -10.18 14.79 -24.28
C CYS A 173 -10.80 15.97 -25.04
N LYS A 174 -10.19 16.40 -26.16
CA LYS A 174 -10.73 17.48 -27.01
C LYS A 174 -12.12 17.15 -27.55
N LYS A 175 -12.38 15.88 -27.86
CA LYS A 175 -13.66 15.38 -28.39
C LYS A 175 -14.66 14.97 -27.32
N LEU A 176 -14.29 15.07 -26.03
CA LEU A 176 -15.06 14.57 -24.88
C LEU A 176 -15.44 13.10 -25.01
N ASP A 177 -14.61 12.29 -25.69
CA ASP A 177 -14.79 10.85 -25.81
C ASP A 177 -14.30 10.13 -24.55
N VAL A 178 -15.17 10.11 -23.54
CA VAL A 178 -14.89 9.52 -22.24
C VAL A 178 -14.55 8.04 -22.35
N LYS A 179 -15.18 7.32 -23.28
CA LYS A 179 -14.90 5.90 -23.48
C LYS A 179 -13.48 5.69 -23.94
N LYS A 180 -13.04 6.42 -24.97
CA LYS A 180 -11.67 6.33 -25.48
C LYS A 180 -10.65 6.78 -24.43
N MET A 181 -10.94 7.84 -23.64
CA MET A 181 -10.09 8.23 -22.52
C MET A 181 -9.90 7.10 -21.51
N CYS A 182 -10.98 6.39 -21.13
CA CYS A 182 -10.91 5.28 -20.19
C CYS A 182 -10.19 4.04 -20.77
N ASP A 183 -10.32 3.78 -22.05
CA ASP A 183 -9.69 2.64 -22.73
C ASP A 183 -8.17 2.86 -22.88
N GLU A 184 -7.74 4.09 -23.17
CA GLU A 184 -6.34 4.47 -23.33
C GLU A 184 -5.62 4.77 -21.99
N TYR A 185 -6.34 5.31 -21.00
CA TYR A 185 -5.78 5.61 -19.69
C TYR A 185 -5.96 4.45 -18.74
N LYS A 186 -4.95 3.61 -18.62
CA LYS A 186 -4.92 2.50 -17.67
C LYS A 186 -4.06 2.88 -16.46
N LEU A 187 -4.71 3.29 -15.38
CA LEU A 187 -4.01 3.53 -14.10
C LEU A 187 -3.40 2.24 -13.52
N ILE A 188 -4.07 1.11 -13.75
CA ILE A 188 -3.62 -0.21 -13.31
C ILE A 188 -3.69 -1.14 -14.52
N ASP A 189 -2.54 -1.67 -14.93
CA ASP A 189 -2.51 -2.75 -15.93
C ASP A 189 -3.08 -4.02 -15.29
N SER A 190 -4.24 -4.45 -15.78
CA SER A 190 -4.91 -5.69 -15.34
C SER A 190 -4.56 -6.90 -16.21
N THR A 191 -3.65 -6.75 -17.17
CA THR A 191 -3.22 -7.84 -18.05
C THR A 191 -2.53 -8.93 -17.22
N GLY A 192 -2.99 -10.17 -17.35
CA GLY A 192 -2.42 -11.32 -16.60
C GLY A 192 -2.80 -11.38 -15.12
N GLN A 193 -3.76 -10.58 -14.65
CA GLN A 193 -4.27 -10.66 -13.29
C GLN A 193 -5.39 -11.71 -13.21
N CYS A 194 -5.33 -12.57 -12.18
CA CYS A 194 -6.42 -13.46 -11.82
C CYS A 194 -7.02 -13.05 -10.47
N THR A 195 -8.31 -13.33 -10.34
CA THR A 195 -9.02 -13.13 -9.08
C THR A 195 -8.89 -14.38 -8.22
N VAL A 196 -8.34 -14.23 -7.02
CA VAL A 196 -8.25 -15.32 -6.04
C VAL A 196 -9.25 -15.07 -4.92
N ILE A 197 -10.13 -16.03 -4.70
CA ILE A 197 -11.07 -16.01 -3.58
C ILE A 197 -10.44 -16.79 -2.43
N VAL A 198 -10.28 -16.13 -1.27
CA VAL A 198 -9.67 -16.70 -0.09
C VAL A 198 -10.72 -16.84 1.01
N PRO A 199 -10.99 -18.05 1.52
CA PRO A 199 -11.85 -18.22 2.67
C PRO A 199 -11.15 -17.65 3.91
N TYR A 200 -11.88 -16.82 4.66
CA TYR A 200 -11.35 -16.18 5.86
C TYR A 200 -12.23 -16.44 7.08
N ALA A 201 -11.59 -16.81 8.20
CA ALA A 201 -12.24 -17.08 9.48
C ALA A 201 -13.34 -18.18 9.40
N ALA A 202 -14.51 -17.95 10.01
CA ALA A 202 -15.60 -18.90 10.11
C ALA A 202 -16.33 -19.21 8.77
N LYS A 203 -15.96 -18.53 7.67
CA LYS A 203 -16.61 -18.67 6.36
C LYS A 203 -16.08 -19.82 5.50
N ARG A 204 -15.22 -20.68 6.05
CA ARG A 204 -14.61 -21.76 5.31
C ARG A 204 -15.62 -22.80 4.81
N GLU A 205 -16.57 -23.16 5.65
CA GLU A 205 -17.60 -24.15 5.29
C GLU A 205 -18.56 -23.62 4.22
N GLU A 206 -18.97 -22.35 4.33
CA GLU A 206 -19.80 -21.68 3.31
C GLU A 206 -19.05 -21.62 1.96
N PHE A 207 -17.75 -21.33 1.99
CA PHE A 207 -16.91 -21.31 0.79
C PHE A 207 -16.78 -22.70 0.16
N GLU A 208 -16.54 -23.73 0.94
CA GLU A 208 -16.45 -25.12 0.44
C GLU A 208 -17.78 -25.59 -0.15
N SER A 209 -18.91 -25.22 0.46
CA SER A 209 -20.24 -25.49 -0.08
C SER A 209 -20.47 -24.77 -1.41
N LEU A 210 -20.09 -23.48 -1.50
CA LEU A 210 -20.18 -22.69 -2.73
C LEU A 210 -19.32 -23.31 -3.84
N LEU A 211 -18.08 -23.73 -3.53
CA LEU A 211 -17.20 -24.40 -4.50
C LEU A 211 -17.78 -25.71 -5.02
N LYS A 212 -18.43 -26.51 -4.17
CA LYS A 212 -19.12 -27.74 -4.59
C LYS A 212 -20.26 -27.44 -5.57
N THR A 213 -21.05 -26.42 -5.27
CA THR A 213 -22.16 -25.98 -6.13
C THR A 213 -21.66 -25.49 -7.49
N ILE A 214 -20.58 -24.72 -7.52
CA ILE A 214 -19.96 -24.20 -8.74
C ILE A 214 -19.42 -25.36 -9.60
N ARG A 215 -18.67 -26.29 -9.00
CA ARG A 215 -18.11 -27.44 -9.71
C ARG A 215 -19.19 -28.39 -10.24
N ALA A 216 -20.32 -28.49 -9.55
CA ALA A 216 -21.43 -29.35 -9.98
C ALA A 216 -22.23 -28.80 -11.17
N GLN A 217 -22.13 -27.51 -11.45
CA GLN A 217 -22.99 -26.81 -12.42
C GLN A 217 -22.27 -26.18 -13.62
N ASP A 218 -20.96 -26.36 -13.74
CA ASP A 218 -20.14 -25.77 -14.83
C ASP A 218 -20.32 -24.24 -15.00
N TYR A 219 -20.60 -23.52 -13.90
CA TYR A 219 -20.87 -22.10 -13.91
C TYR A 219 -19.59 -21.23 -13.95
N CYS A 220 -19.56 -20.34 -14.93
CA CYS A 220 -18.71 -19.14 -14.86
C CYS A 220 -19.33 -18.12 -13.88
N ILE A 221 -18.73 -17.95 -12.70
CA ILE A 221 -19.24 -16.96 -11.74
C ILE A 221 -19.03 -15.56 -12.27
N THR A 222 -20.10 -14.86 -12.53
CA THR A 222 -20.04 -13.45 -12.89
C THR A 222 -19.79 -12.56 -11.66
N ARG A 223 -19.20 -11.37 -11.86
CA ARG A 223 -19.02 -10.35 -10.80
C ARG A 223 -20.31 -10.04 -10.03
N LYS A 224 -21.48 -10.14 -10.68
CA LYS A 224 -22.78 -9.94 -10.04
C LYS A 224 -23.14 -11.01 -9.03
N GLN A 225 -22.81 -12.27 -9.31
CA GLN A 225 -23.08 -13.40 -8.41
C GLN A 225 -22.13 -13.38 -7.21
N MET A 226 -20.88 -12.95 -7.38
CA MET A 226 -19.97 -12.72 -6.25
C MET A 226 -20.39 -11.55 -5.35
N ALA A 227 -21.10 -10.54 -5.89
CA ALA A 227 -21.62 -9.44 -5.09
C ALA A 227 -22.79 -9.84 -4.18
N LEU A 228 -23.43 -10.99 -4.43
CA LEU A 228 -24.46 -11.57 -3.56
C LEU A 228 -23.86 -12.29 -2.33
N CYS A 229 -22.56 -12.50 -2.31
CA CYS A 229 -21.83 -13.01 -1.15
C CYS A 229 -21.01 -11.86 -0.51
N PRO A 230 -21.60 -11.01 0.34
CA PRO A 230 -20.98 -9.78 0.85
C PRO A 230 -19.70 -10.04 1.66
N ASP A 231 -19.51 -11.28 2.13
CA ASP A 231 -18.36 -11.70 2.93
C ASP A 231 -17.19 -12.23 2.09
N PHE A 232 -17.37 -12.43 0.78
CA PHE A 232 -16.32 -12.85 -0.14
C PHE A 232 -15.83 -11.68 -0.96
N ARG A 233 -14.67 -11.13 -0.60
CA ARG A 233 -14.01 -10.09 -1.39
C ARG A 233 -12.79 -10.64 -2.10
N VAL A 234 -12.65 -10.18 -3.32
CA VAL A 234 -11.64 -10.61 -4.28
C VAL A 234 -10.36 -9.83 -4.07
N ASN A 235 -9.26 -10.50 -3.76
CA ASN A 235 -7.92 -9.92 -3.86
C ASN A 235 -7.32 -10.25 -5.23
N ARG A 236 -6.76 -9.24 -5.89
CA ARG A 236 -6.01 -9.43 -7.13
C ARG A 236 -4.56 -9.73 -6.79
N TYR A 237 -4.08 -10.88 -7.19
CA TYR A 237 -2.66 -11.20 -7.16
C TYR A 237 -2.06 -11.11 -8.55
N MET A 238 -0.93 -10.41 -8.65
CA MET A 238 -0.05 -10.42 -9.82
C MET A 238 1.10 -11.37 -9.53
N ASN A 239 1.22 -12.46 -10.26
CA ASN A 239 2.51 -13.08 -10.56
C ASN A 239 2.37 -14.00 -11.77
N GLY A 240 3.09 -13.63 -12.83
CA GLY A 240 3.16 -14.41 -14.07
C GLY A 240 3.93 -15.72 -13.91
N LYS A 241 3.33 -16.69 -13.21
CA LYS A 241 3.64 -18.10 -13.40
C LYS A 241 2.32 -18.79 -13.69
N LYS A 242 2.21 -19.30 -14.94
CA LYS A 242 1.19 -20.29 -15.30
C LYS A 242 1.21 -21.39 -14.24
N ALA A 243 0.07 -21.60 -13.58
CA ALA A 243 -0.19 -22.87 -12.95
C ALA A 243 -0.49 -23.86 -14.09
N GLU A 244 0.31 -24.88 -14.21
CA GLU A 244 -0.02 -26.09 -14.96
C GLU A 244 -1.19 -26.82 -14.31
#